data_f37d773836d6f510d5dc50df98df8278
#
_entry.id   f37d773836d6f510d5dc50df98df8278
#
_cell.length_a   1.000
_cell.length_b   1.000
_cell.length_c   1.000
_cell.angle_alpha   90.00
_cell.angle_beta   90.00
_cell.angle_gamma   90.00
#
_symmetry.space_group_name_H-M   'P 1'
#
loop_
_entity.id
_entity.type
_entity.pdbx_description
1 polymer ?
#
loop_
_entity_poly.entity_id
_entity_poly.type
_entity_poly.pdbx_seq_one_letter_code
_entity_poly.pdbx_strand_id
1 'polypeptide(L)'
;MIVADVISQQLERASWIRKMFEEGIRLKAERGAENVFDFTLGNPNEDPPPGVLAKFRELAEKNRPGSHGYMPNAGYPAVRRAVADRLKRDTGLPFTEDHILMSVGCAGAMNTVLKAILNPGDEVIVLMPFFPDYQFYISNYGGRMVPAETNEEFGLDVAAIQSRITPRTRALILNSPNNPTGAIYSEGELRDLEAVLQRVDHPIMVISDEPYKYFVYDGAKCPETASVITNCIIATSWSKTWALAGERIGYLAISPRIPEADALGHACTFTNRTLGFINAPAVWQLVTAEAPEELPNLVVYREKRDLMCDSLARIGYEVRKPKGAFYVFLKTPIPDDLAFTRNLQASGVLVVPGSGFGRSGYVRLSLTVPHDTIVRSLPAFARALEIAKAKGSV
;
A
#
# COMPACT_ATOMS: atom_id res chain seq x y z
N MET A 1 -14.12 25.45 18.34
CA MET A 1 -12.74 24.93 18.47
C MET A 1 -11.89 25.52 17.36
N ILE A 2 -10.55 25.58 17.55
CA ILE A 2 -9.63 26.07 16.49
C ILE A 2 -9.45 25.01 15.38
N VAL A 3 -9.57 23.72 15.77
CA VAL A 3 -9.47 22.58 14.85
C VAL A 3 -10.84 22.27 14.24
N ALA A 4 -10.88 22.01 12.93
CA ALA A 4 -12.13 21.62 12.26
C ALA A 4 -12.66 20.29 12.85
N ASP A 5 -14.00 20.19 13.00
CA ASP A 5 -14.65 19.04 13.63
C ASP A 5 -14.30 17.70 12.93
N VAL A 6 -14.25 17.70 11.61
CA VAL A 6 -13.87 16.53 10.83
C VAL A 6 -12.44 16.05 11.15
N ILE A 7 -11.51 16.99 11.37
CA ILE A 7 -10.12 16.64 11.73
C ILE A 7 -10.06 16.12 13.18
N SER A 8 -10.80 16.72 14.10
CA SER A 8 -10.89 16.22 15.47
C SER A 8 -11.39 14.78 15.53
N GLN A 9 -12.44 14.45 14.77
CA GLN A 9 -12.97 13.09 14.65
C GLN A 9 -11.97 12.12 13.99
N GLN A 10 -11.25 12.57 12.95
CA GLN A 10 -10.23 11.76 12.28
C GLN A 10 -9.04 11.48 13.22
N LEU A 11 -8.60 12.45 14.01
CA LEU A 11 -7.52 12.27 14.99
C LEU A 11 -7.87 11.22 16.06
N GLU A 12 -9.12 11.17 16.51
CA GLU A 12 -9.59 10.12 17.44
C GLU A 12 -9.51 8.73 16.80
N ARG A 13 -9.91 8.59 15.52
CA ARG A 13 -9.88 7.32 14.79
C ARG A 13 -8.44 6.89 14.41
N ALA A 14 -7.60 7.84 13.98
CA ALA A 14 -6.20 7.59 13.62
C ALA A 14 -5.30 7.27 14.82
N SER A 15 -5.83 7.44 16.05
CA SER A 15 -5.03 7.42 17.29
C SER A 15 -4.34 6.09 17.60
N TRP A 16 -4.78 4.93 17.03
CA TRP A 16 -4.21 3.62 17.37
C TRP A 16 -2.80 3.40 16.84
N ILE A 17 -2.55 3.64 15.54
CA ILE A 17 -1.21 3.49 14.97
C ILE A 17 -0.26 4.48 15.62
N ARG A 18 -0.73 5.71 15.83
CA ARG A 18 0.04 6.75 16.52
C ARG A 18 0.33 6.37 17.98
N LYS A 19 -0.67 5.89 18.72
CA LYS A 19 -0.48 5.41 20.11
C LYS A 19 0.53 4.26 20.18
N MET A 20 0.49 3.33 19.24
CA MET A 20 1.48 2.25 19.16
C MET A 20 2.89 2.78 18.91
N PHE A 21 3.04 3.80 18.06
CA PHE A 21 4.33 4.42 17.80
C PHE A 21 4.85 5.17 19.05
N GLU A 22 4.01 5.99 19.68
CA GLU A 22 4.34 6.74 20.89
C GLU A 22 4.70 5.78 22.05
N GLU A 23 3.94 4.70 22.19
CA GLU A 23 4.22 3.65 23.17
C GLU A 23 5.52 2.89 22.86
N GLY A 24 5.82 2.68 21.57
CA GLY A 24 7.09 2.11 21.15
C GLY A 24 8.29 2.96 21.57
N ILE A 25 8.20 4.27 21.42
CA ILE A 25 9.24 5.21 21.88
C ILE A 25 9.40 5.11 23.40
N ARG A 26 8.30 5.10 24.14
CA ARG A 26 8.29 4.99 25.60
C ARG A 26 8.94 3.68 26.08
N LEU A 27 8.52 2.55 25.49
CA LEU A 27 9.07 1.24 25.86
C LEU A 27 10.57 1.11 25.52
N LYS A 28 11.02 1.64 24.40
CA LYS A 28 12.45 1.67 24.04
C LYS A 28 13.27 2.50 25.06
N ALA A 29 12.71 3.61 25.53
CA ALA A 29 13.36 4.43 26.55
C ALA A 29 13.40 3.73 27.94
N GLU A 30 12.36 2.98 28.30
CA GLU A 30 12.27 2.32 29.62
C GLU A 30 13.04 0.98 29.68
N ARG A 31 13.06 0.21 28.60
CA ARG A 31 13.59 -1.17 28.59
C ARG A 31 14.90 -1.35 27.81
N GLY A 32 15.35 -0.31 27.14
CA GLY A 32 16.41 -0.39 26.13
C GLY A 32 15.84 -0.78 24.76
N ALA A 33 16.35 -0.15 23.70
CA ALA A 33 15.86 -0.37 22.33
C ALA A 33 16.06 -1.84 21.87
N GLU A 34 17.08 -2.51 22.37
CA GLU A 34 17.39 -3.91 22.07
C GLU A 34 16.39 -4.92 22.63
N ASN A 35 15.54 -4.50 23.58
CA ASN A 35 14.51 -5.33 24.22
C ASN A 35 13.08 -5.03 23.70
N VAL A 36 12.97 -4.20 22.66
CA VAL A 36 11.69 -3.85 22.03
C VAL A 36 11.73 -4.22 20.55
N PHE A 37 10.89 -5.17 20.17
CA PHE A 37 10.79 -5.72 18.82
C PHE A 37 9.65 -5.05 18.07
N ASP A 38 9.99 -4.08 17.22
CA ASP A 38 9.02 -3.20 16.56
C ASP A 38 8.68 -3.67 15.14
N PHE A 39 7.52 -4.31 14.98
CA PHE A 39 6.98 -4.78 13.69
C PHE A 39 5.86 -3.88 13.16
N THR A 40 5.75 -2.62 13.64
CA THR A 40 4.64 -1.74 13.27
C THR A 40 4.84 -1.03 11.93
N LEU A 41 6.08 -0.62 11.60
CA LEU A 41 6.36 0.19 10.42
C LEU A 41 6.69 -0.65 9.19
N GLY A 42 6.00 -0.38 8.07
CA GLY A 42 6.29 -0.95 6.76
C GLY A 42 7.29 -0.09 5.98
N ASN A 43 8.44 0.22 6.57
CA ASN A 43 9.51 0.95 5.89
C ASN A 43 10.62 -0.01 5.48
N PRO A 44 10.95 -0.15 4.16
CA PRO A 44 12.06 -0.98 3.74
C PRO A 44 13.32 -0.67 4.56
N ASN A 45 13.99 -1.71 5.03
CA ASN A 45 15.24 -1.60 5.79
C ASN A 45 16.47 -2.01 4.98
N GLU A 46 16.27 -2.34 3.71
CA GLU A 46 17.32 -2.51 2.73
C GLU A 46 17.65 -1.16 2.08
N ASP A 47 18.91 -0.99 1.67
CA ASP A 47 19.32 0.19 0.93
C ASP A 47 18.74 0.20 -0.50
N PRO A 48 18.62 1.38 -1.12
CA PRO A 48 18.28 1.47 -2.54
C PRO A 48 19.25 0.65 -3.40
N PRO A 49 18.79 0.08 -4.53
CA PRO A 49 19.64 -0.70 -5.43
C PRO A 49 20.88 0.08 -5.88
N PRO A 50 22.06 -0.57 -6.00
CA PRO A 50 23.32 0.13 -6.31
C PRO A 50 23.30 0.95 -7.59
N GLY A 51 22.64 0.46 -8.66
CA GLY A 51 22.51 1.18 -9.91
C GLY A 51 21.66 2.43 -9.82
N VAL A 52 20.62 2.41 -8.95
CA VAL A 52 19.78 3.57 -8.65
C VAL A 52 20.62 4.65 -7.95
N LEU A 53 21.39 4.26 -6.92
CA LEU A 53 22.29 5.20 -6.21
C LEU A 53 23.40 5.73 -7.11
N ALA A 54 23.95 4.89 -7.99
CA ALA A 54 24.98 5.33 -8.95
C ALA A 54 24.41 6.38 -9.92
N LYS A 55 23.19 6.16 -10.42
CA LYS A 55 22.51 7.12 -11.29
C LYS A 55 22.18 8.43 -10.58
N PHE A 56 21.72 8.36 -9.33
CA PHE A 56 21.49 9.55 -8.53
C PHE A 56 22.76 10.40 -8.36
N ARG A 57 23.92 9.77 -8.02
CA ARG A 57 25.21 10.47 -7.92
C ARG A 57 25.63 11.11 -9.24
N GLU A 58 25.52 10.36 -10.34
CA GLU A 58 25.83 10.85 -11.68
C GLU A 58 25.02 12.11 -12.04
N LEU A 59 23.72 12.09 -11.78
CA LEU A 59 22.82 13.21 -12.08
C LEU A 59 23.09 14.42 -11.17
N ALA A 60 23.39 14.18 -9.89
CA ALA A 60 23.76 15.23 -8.96
C ALA A 60 25.08 15.91 -9.34
N GLU A 61 26.11 15.15 -9.73
CA GLU A 61 27.40 15.67 -10.19
C GLU A 61 27.28 16.45 -11.51
N LYS A 62 26.51 15.95 -12.46
CA LYS A 62 26.28 16.63 -13.76
C LYS A 62 25.54 17.94 -13.62
N ASN A 63 24.70 18.08 -12.60
CA ASN A 63 23.91 19.28 -12.31
C ASN A 63 23.42 19.99 -13.60
N ARG A 64 22.64 19.28 -14.39
CA ARG A 64 22.15 19.76 -15.71
C ARG A 64 21.45 21.12 -15.57
N PRO A 65 21.75 22.12 -16.42
CA PRO A 65 21.06 23.39 -16.40
C PRO A 65 19.51 23.22 -16.42
N GLY A 66 18.82 23.88 -15.50
CA GLY A 66 17.35 23.84 -15.40
C GLY A 66 16.78 22.60 -14.69
N SER A 67 17.59 21.64 -14.22
CA SER A 67 17.11 20.44 -13.55
C SER A 67 16.44 20.69 -12.18
N HIS A 68 16.59 21.88 -11.62
CA HIS A 68 15.96 22.30 -10.35
C HIS A 68 14.75 23.25 -10.56
N GLY A 69 14.44 23.60 -11.82
CA GLY A 69 13.33 24.49 -12.15
C GLY A 69 11.97 23.78 -12.12
N TYR A 70 10.90 24.57 -12.15
CA TYR A 70 9.58 24.02 -12.42
C TYR A 70 9.54 23.36 -13.80
N MET A 71 8.76 22.29 -13.89
CA MET A 71 8.55 21.50 -15.10
C MET A 71 7.04 21.45 -15.42
N PRO A 72 6.60 20.89 -16.56
CA PRO A 72 5.19 20.62 -16.80
C PRO A 72 4.55 19.89 -15.61
N ASN A 73 3.32 20.26 -15.24
CA ASN A 73 2.66 19.76 -14.03
C ASN A 73 2.53 18.23 -13.97
N ALA A 74 2.46 17.57 -15.15
CA ALA A 74 2.46 16.11 -15.22
C ALA A 74 3.85 15.46 -15.01
N GLY A 75 4.92 16.23 -14.93
CA GLY A 75 6.31 15.77 -14.86
C GLY A 75 7.05 15.90 -16.20
N TYR A 76 8.34 15.60 -16.21
CA TYR A 76 9.16 15.64 -17.41
C TYR A 76 8.62 14.71 -18.50
N PRO A 77 8.42 15.18 -19.75
CA PRO A 77 7.89 14.33 -20.84
C PRO A 77 8.71 13.07 -21.08
N ALA A 78 10.06 13.18 -21.06
CA ALA A 78 10.94 12.04 -21.26
C ALA A 78 10.79 10.98 -20.13
N VAL A 79 10.56 11.41 -18.89
CA VAL A 79 10.33 10.52 -17.74
C VAL A 79 8.98 9.81 -17.89
N ARG A 80 7.93 10.57 -18.22
CA ARG A 80 6.59 10.00 -18.47
C ARG A 80 6.60 8.98 -19.60
N ARG A 81 7.35 9.26 -20.68
CA ARG A 81 7.54 8.31 -21.78
C ARG A 81 8.25 7.04 -21.33
N ALA A 82 9.33 7.12 -20.54
CA ALA A 82 10.02 5.95 -20.00
C ALA A 82 9.08 5.07 -19.15
N VAL A 83 8.23 5.68 -18.33
CA VAL A 83 7.20 4.96 -17.54
C VAL A 83 6.14 4.34 -18.47
N ALA A 84 5.67 5.06 -19.49
CA ALA A 84 4.69 4.56 -20.46
C ALA A 84 5.25 3.35 -21.25
N ASP A 85 6.50 3.43 -21.69
CA ASP A 85 7.16 2.34 -22.42
C ASP A 85 7.30 1.07 -21.57
N ARG A 86 7.58 1.24 -20.26
CA ARG A 86 7.57 0.13 -19.29
C ARG A 86 6.18 -0.49 -19.18
N LEU A 87 5.16 0.32 -18.92
CA LEU A 87 3.79 -0.17 -18.81
C LEU A 87 3.30 -0.82 -20.10
N LYS A 88 3.70 -0.31 -21.28
CA LYS A 88 3.40 -0.92 -22.56
C LYS A 88 4.01 -2.32 -22.70
N ARG A 89 5.25 -2.52 -22.24
CA ARG A 89 5.89 -3.86 -22.23
C ARG A 89 5.18 -4.81 -21.28
N ASP A 90 4.85 -4.33 -20.07
CA ASP A 90 4.30 -5.17 -19.01
C ASP A 90 2.83 -5.54 -19.26
N THR A 91 2.03 -4.60 -19.77
CA THR A 91 0.57 -4.77 -19.94
C THR A 91 0.15 -5.14 -21.35
N GLY A 92 0.99 -4.88 -22.37
CA GLY A 92 0.61 -4.98 -23.79
C GLY A 92 -0.32 -3.84 -24.27
N LEU A 93 -0.68 -2.88 -23.42
CA LEU A 93 -1.57 -1.75 -23.75
C LEU A 93 -0.79 -0.57 -24.33
N PRO A 94 -1.40 0.26 -25.22
CA PRO A 94 -0.72 1.35 -25.91
C PRO A 94 -0.56 2.60 -25.02
N PHE A 95 0.07 2.45 -23.86
CA PHE A 95 0.39 3.59 -23.01
C PHE A 95 1.30 4.59 -23.73
N THR A 96 1.04 5.86 -23.55
CA THR A 96 1.86 7.00 -23.99
C THR A 96 2.16 7.90 -22.81
N GLU A 97 3.06 8.86 -22.98
CA GLU A 97 3.35 9.86 -21.93
C GLU A 97 2.13 10.63 -21.43
N ASP A 98 1.08 10.78 -22.25
CA ASP A 98 -0.13 11.52 -21.87
C ASP A 98 -1.01 10.76 -20.87
N HIS A 99 -0.82 9.46 -20.77
CA HIS A 99 -1.48 8.63 -19.76
C HIS A 99 -0.74 8.64 -18.40
N ILE A 100 0.41 9.30 -18.28
CA ILE A 100 1.28 9.25 -17.09
C ILE A 100 1.34 10.62 -16.40
N LEU A 101 1.16 10.60 -15.08
CA LEU A 101 1.38 11.75 -14.20
C LEU A 101 2.38 11.36 -13.10
N MET A 102 3.52 12.06 -13.02
CA MET A 102 4.48 11.85 -11.93
C MET A 102 3.95 12.46 -10.64
N SER A 103 4.04 11.74 -9.53
CA SER A 103 3.42 12.10 -8.26
C SER A 103 4.36 12.05 -7.07
N VAL A 104 3.98 12.71 -5.97
CA VAL A 104 4.72 12.69 -4.70
C VAL A 104 4.46 11.38 -3.94
N GLY A 105 4.90 10.28 -4.53
CA GLY A 105 4.64 8.92 -4.07
C GLY A 105 3.21 8.46 -4.37
N CYS A 106 2.89 7.21 -4.01
CA CYS A 106 1.58 6.63 -4.24
C CYS A 106 0.46 7.39 -3.50
N ALA A 107 0.71 7.86 -2.28
CA ALA A 107 -0.26 8.67 -1.53
C ALA A 107 -0.66 9.94 -2.29
N GLY A 108 0.30 10.62 -2.93
CA GLY A 108 0.02 11.76 -3.80
C GLY A 108 -0.84 11.36 -5.00
N ALA A 109 -0.52 10.26 -5.67
CA ALA A 109 -1.31 9.72 -6.78
C ALA A 109 -2.77 9.43 -6.37
N MET A 110 -2.96 8.74 -5.23
CA MET A 110 -4.28 8.42 -4.68
C MET A 110 -5.11 9.67 -4.39
N ASN A 111 -4.53 10.66 -3.70
CA ASN A 111 -5.22 11.91 -3.41
C ASN A 111 -5.56 12.70 -4.68
N THR A 112 -4.66 12.70 -5.66
CA THR A 112 -4.85 13.36 -6.95
C THR A 112 -6.05 12.80 -7.72
N VAL A 113 -6.12 11.47 -7.86
CA VAL A 113 -7.22 10.83 -8.59
C VAL A 113 -8.54 10.92 -7.84
N LEU A 114 -8.55 10.68 -6.52
CA LEU A 114 -9.78 10.80 -5.72
C LEU A 114 -10.35 12.22 -5.77
N LYS A 115 -9.48 13.24 -5.73
CA LYS A 115 -9.93 14.65 -5.93
C LYS A 115 -10.51 14.90 -7.31
N ALA A 116 -9.98 14.23 -8.34
CA ALA A 116 -10.43 14.43 -9.72
C ALA A 116 -11.80 13.77 -10.01
N ILE A 117 -12.12 12.64 -9.33
CA ILE A 117 -13.30 11.84 -9.69
C ILE A 117 -14.46 11.90 -8.70
N LEU A 118 -14.24 12.39 -7.46
CA LEU A 118 -15.27 12.38 -6.41
C LEU A 118 -15.99 13.71 -6.29
N ASN A 119 -17.31 13.64 -6.26
CA ASN A 119 -18.19 14.67 -5.72
C ASN A 119 -18.57 14.36 -4.26
N PRO A 120 -19.02 15.34 -3.47
CA PRO A 120 -19.52 15.08 -2.14
C PRO A 120 -20.66 14.03 -2.14
N GLY A 121 -20.49 13.00 -1.32
CA GLY A 121 -21.44 11.89 -1.19
C GLY A 121 -21.24 10.73 -2.17
N ASP A 122 -20.29 10.84 -3.10
CA ASP A 122 -19.88 9.71 -3.94
C ASP A 122 -19.22 8.60 -3.10
N GLU A 123 -19.33 7.37 -3.54
CA GLU A 123 -18.90 6.18 -2.81
C GLU A 123 -17.67 5.56 -3.45
N VAL A 124 -16.77 5.11 -2.58
CA VAL A 124 -15.58 4.34 -2.96
C VAL A 124 -15.60 3.01 -2.21
N ILE A 125 -15.68 1.90 -2.95
CA ILE A 125 -15.59 0.56 -2.37
C ILE A 125 -14.13 0.28 -2.01
N VAL A 126 -13.92 -0.24 -0.78
CA VAL A 126 -12.61 -0.62 -0.27
C VAL A 126 -12.68 -2.01 0.34
N LEU A 127 -11.75 -2.89 -0.07
CA LEU A 127 -11.76 -4.30 0.36
C LEU A 127 -11.14 -4.46 1.74
N MET A 128 -11.82 -5.16 2.63
CA MET A 128 -11.33 -5.48 3.98
C MET A 128 -10.52 -6.78 4.00
N PRO A 129 -9.34 -6.79 4.64
CA PRO A 129 -8.68 -5.67 5.32
C PRO A 129 -7.99 -4.71 4.35
N PHE A 130 -7.92 -3.41 4.73
CA PHE A 130 -7.45 -2.32 3.88
C PHE A 130 -6.34 -1.50 4.53
N PHE A 131 -5.59 -0.76 3.72
CA PHE A 131 -4.64 0.23 4.22
C PHE A 131 -5.40 1.41 4.89
N PRO A 132 -5.15 1.71 6.18
CA PRO A 132 -5.99 2.61 6.97
C PRO A 132 -6.19 4.01 6.40
N ASP A 133 -5.20 4.55 5.67
CA ASP A 133 -5.26 5.91 5.18
C ASP A 133 -6.29 6.12 4.05
N TYR A 134 -6.78 5.05 3.40
CA TYR A 134 -7.81 5.19 2.35
C TYR A 134 -9.06 5.90 2.85
N GLN A 135 -9.49 5.64 4.09
CA GLN A 135 -10.64 6.33 4.67
C GLN A 135 -10.45 7.85 4.73
N PHE A 136 -9.22 8.30 5.02
CA PHE A 136 -8.90 9.73 5.09
C PHE A 136 -8.79 10.33 3.68
N TYR A 137 -8.12 9.64 2.75
CA TYR A 137 -8.02 10.09 1.36
C TYR A 137 -9.40 10.28 0.71
N ILE A 138 -10.34 9.35 0.95
CA ILE A 138 -11.70 9.43 0.43
C ILE A 138 -12.48 10.58 1.10
N SER A 139 -12.43 10.66 2.44
CA SER A 139 -13.20 11.65 3.19
C SER A 139 -12.70 13.09 2.98
N ASN A 140 -11.41 13.29 2.67
CA ASN A 140 -10.83 14.60 2.34
C ASN A 140 -11.55 15.30 1.16
N TYR A 141 -12.19 14.52 0.29
CA TYR A 141 -12.89 15.04 -0.88
C TYR A 141 -14.41 14.86 -0.80
N GLY A 142 -14.92 14.65 0.41
CA GLY A 142 -16.35 14.47 0.65
C GLY A 142 -16.91 13.12 0.21
N GLY A 143 -16.04 12.19 -0.20
CA GLY A 143 -16.43 10.83 -0.55
C GLY A 143 -16.77 9.99 0.70
N ARG A 144 -17.49 8.90 0.49
CA ARG A 144 -17.84 7.90 1.51
C ARG A 144 -17.17 6.57 1.20
N MET A 145 -16.37 6.07 2.13
CA MET A 145 -15.81 4.71 2.06
C MET A 145 -16.92 3.68 2.29
N VAL A 146 -17.03 2.70 1.40
CA VAL A 146 -17.95 1.57 1.49
C VAL A 146 -17.12 0.28 1.61
N PRO A 147 -17.02 -0.32 2.80
CA PRO A 147 -16.23 -1.53 2.96
C PRO A 147 -16.93 -2.73 2.33
N ALA A 148 -16.15 -3.58 1.64
CA ALA A 148 -16.57 -4.90 1.15
C ALA A 148 -15.65 -5.98 1.71
N GLU A 149 -16.23 -7.14 2.06
CA GLU A 149 -15.45 -8.28 2.56
C GLU A 149 -14.62 -8.90 1.43
N THR A 150 -13.48 -9.45 1.80
CA THR A 150 -12.74 -10.43 1.00
C THR A 150 -13.13 -11.84 1.43
N ASN A 151 -12.82 -12.85 0.63
CA ASN A 151 -13.02 -14.24 0.99
C ASN A 151 -12.08 -14.68 2.14
N GLU A 152 -12.21 -15.91 2.61
CA GLU A 152 -11.41 -16.46 3.71
C GLU A 152 -9.90 -16.50 3.41
N GLU A 153 -9.53 -16.52 2.13
CA GLU A 153 -8.14 -16.50 1.65
C GLU A 153 -7.62 -15.06 1.44
N PHE A 154 -8.42 -14.05 1.76
CA PHE A 154 -8.19 -12.63 1.47
C PHE A 154 -8.13 -12.31 -0.03
N GLY A 155 -8.68 -13.18 -0.88
CA GLY A 155 -8.92 -12.93 -2.30
C GLY A 155 -10.20 -12.13 -2.53
N LEU A 156 -10.53 -11.83 -3.79
CA LEU A 156 -11.75 -11.08 -4.12
C LEU A 156 -12.99 -11.91 -3.84
N ASP A 157 -13.90 -11.37 -3.05
CA ASP A 157 -15.30 -11.83 -3.01
C ASP A 157 -16.12 -10.92 -3.93
N VAL A 158 -16.24 -11.33 -5.18
CA VAL A 158 -16.92 -10.55 -6.23
C VAL A 158 -18.41 -10.35 -5.90
N ALA A 159 -19.06 -11.31 -5.25
CA ALA A 159 -20.44 -11.20 -4.82
C ALA A 159 -20.60 -10.14 -3.71
N ALA A 160 -19.71 -10.15 -2.74
CA ALA A 160 -19.67 -9.12 -1.70
C ALA A 160 -19.42 -7.73 -2.30
N ILE A 161 -18.50 -7.60 -3.26
CA ILE A 161 -18.25 -6.33 -3.97
C ILE A 161 -19.51 -5.88 -4.71
N GLN A 162 -20.14 -6.75 -5.51
CA GLN A 162 -21.33 -6.46 -6.27
C GLN A 162 -22.47 -5.96 -5.38
N SER A 163 -22.65 -6.55 -4.20
CA SER A 163 -23.70 -6.17 -3.24
C SER A 163 -23.51 -4.74 -2.68
N ARG A 164 -22.33 -4.15 -2.84
CA ARG A 164 -22.00 -2.80 -2.37
C ARG A 164 -22.10 -1.74 -3.45
N ILE A 165 -22.30 -2.12 -4.71
CA ILE A 165 -22.44 -1.18 -5.82
C ILE A 165 -23.80 -0.46 -5.73
N THR A 166 -23.75 0.86 -5.80
CA THR A 166 -24.93 1.74 -5.84
C THR A 166 -24.76 2.78 -6.97
N PRO A 167 -25.80 3.54 -7.32
CA PRO A 167 -25.67 4.63 -8.30
C PRO A 167 -24.65 5.72 -7.91
N ARG A 168 -24.20 5.74 -6.65
CA ARG A 168 -23.17 6.66 -6.16
C ARG A 168 -21.75 6.08 -6.18
N THR A 169 -21.60 4.80 -6.47
CA THR A 169 -20.28 4.18 -6.52
C THR A 169 -19.48 4.74 -7.69
N ARG A 170 -18.36 5.41 -7.42
CA ARG A 170 -17.47 6.02 -8.41
C ARG A 170 -16.16 5.28 -8.57
N ALA A 171 -15.70 4.64 -7.50
CA ALA A 171 -14.44 3.91 -7.56
C ALA A 171 -14.47 2.67 -6.67
N LEU A 172 -13.53 1.76 -6.97
CA LEU A 172 -13.12 0.64 -6.16
C LEU A 172 -11.60 0.69 -6.03
N ILE A 173 -11.06 0.53 -4.82
CA ILE A 173 -9.62 0.47 -4.58
C ILE A 173 -9.20 -0.98 -4.45
N LEU A 174 -8.26 -1.41 -5.31
CA LEU A 174 -7.56 -2.70 -5.22
C LEU A 174 -6.13 -2.45 -4.76
N ASN A 175 -5.66 -3.26 -3.80
CA ASN A 175 -4.26 -3.25 -3.38
C ASN A 175 -3.72 -4.68 -3.46
N SER A 176 -2.89 -4.95 -4.46
CA SER A 176 -2.33 -6.28 -4.73
C SER A 176 -0.87 -6.17 -5.22
N PRO A 177 0.06 -6.84 -4.54
CA PRO A 177 -0.05 -7.56 -3.27
C PRO A 177 -0.56 -6.69 -2.13
N ASN A 178 -1.41 -7.24 -1.26
CA ASN A 178 -2.17 -6.49 -0.29
C ASN A 178 -1.37 -6.13 0.98
N ASN A 179 -1.57 -4.94 1.49
CA ASN A 179 -1.26 -4.54 2.86
C ASN A 179 -2.57 -4.49 3.66
N PRO A 180 -2.80 -5.40 4.64
CA PRO A 180 -1.79 -6.09 5.45
C PRO A 180 -1.56 -7.58 5.15
N THR A 181 -2.32 -8.22 4.25
CA THR A 181 -2.42 -9.69 4.18
C THR A 181 -1.32 -10.37 3.36
N GLY A 182 -0.70 -9.63 2.43
CA GLY A 182 0.19 -10.21 1.43
C GLY A 182 -0.54 -11.06 0.38
N ALA A 183 -1.87 -11.01 0.32
CA ALA A 183 -2.66 -11.67 -0.71
C ALA A 183 -2.41 -11.05 -2.09
N ILE A 184 -2.48 -11.88 -3.12
CA ILE A 184 -2.39 -11.49 -4.51
C ILE A 184 -3.69 -11.90 -5.19
N TYR A 185 -4.37 -10.97 -5.82
CA TYR A 185 -5.58 -11.29 -6.58
C TYR A 185 -5.21 -11.96 -7.89
N SER A 186 -5.84 -13.07 -8.20
CA SER A 186 -5.61 -13.83 -9.42
C SER A 186 -6.24 -13.15 -10.65
N GLU A 187 -5.73 -13.48 -11.82
CA GLU A 187 -6.32 -13.00 -13.08
C GLU A 187 -7.78 -13.44 -13.25
N GLY A 188 -8.15 -14.65 -12.76
CA GLY A 188 -9.53 -15.14 -12.74
C GLY A 188 -10.45 -14.25 -11.92
N GLU A 189 -10.05 -13.94 -10.66
CA GLU A 189 -10.80 -13.04 -9.79
C GLU A 189 -10.94 -11.63 -10.40
N LEU A 190 -9.90 -11.11 -11.06
CA LEU A 190 -9.97 -9.82 -11.74
C LEU A 190 -10.93 -9.87 -12.95
N ARG A 191 -10.97 -10.96 -13.70
CA ARG A 191 -11.94 -11.16 -14.82
C ARG A 191 -13.37 -11.24 -14.33
N ASP A 192 -13.61 -11.93 -13.22
CA ASP A 192 -14.93 -12.02 -12.62
C ASP A 192 -15.39 -10.64 -12.12
N LEU A 193 -14.49 -9.87 -11.52
CA LEU A 193 -14.76 -8.48 -11.13
C LEU A 193 -15.08 -7.60 -12.36
N GLU A 194 -14.26 -7.67 -13.41
CA GLU A 194 -14.51 -6.91 -14.65
C GLU A 194 -15.89 -7.24 -15.24
N ALA A 195 -16.27 -8.51 -15.26
CA ALA A 195 -17.58 -8.92 -15.76
C ALA A 195 -18.75 -8.31 -14.95
N VAL A 196 -18.58 -8.08 -13.65
CA VAL A 196 -19.56 -7.37 -12.82
C VAL A 196 -19.56 -5.88 -13.15
N LEU A 197 -18.39 -5.25 -13.21
CA LEU A 197 -18.26 -3.80 -13.46
C LEU A 197 -18.83 -3.39 -14.83
N GLN A 198 -18.68 -4.24 -15.85
CA GLN A 198 -19.20 -4.00 -17.20
C GLN A 198 -20.74 -4.05 -17.29
N ARG A 199 -21.44 -4.59 -16.29
CA ARG A 199 -22.92 -4.64 -16.23
C ARG A 199 -23.52 -3.43 -15.50
N VAL A 200 -22.69 -2.59 -14.90
CA VAL A 200 -23.15 -1.38 -14.22
C VAL A 200 -23.42 -0.29 -15.25
N ASP A 201 -24.49 0.44 -15.07
CA ASP A 201 -25.00 1.47 -16.01
C ASP A 201 -24.17 2.78 -16.00
N HIS A 202 -23.17 2.89 -15.13
CA HIS A 202 -22.25 4.02 -15.02
C HIS A 202 -20.82 3.52 -14.82
N PRO A 203 -19.80 4.31 -15.21
CA PRO A 203 -18.40 3.92 -15.06
C PRO A 203 -17.97 3.90 -13.59
N ILE A 204 -17.38 2.78 -13.15
CA ILE A 204 -16.69 2.66 -11.87
C ILE A 204 -15.19 2.56 -12.16
N MET A 205 -14.40 3.48 -11.60
CA MET A 205 -12.94 3.48 -11.75
C MET A 205 -12.31 2.50 -10.77
N VAL A 206 -11.48 1.59 -11.24
CA VAL A 206 -10.66 0.72 -10.39
C VAL A 206 -9.31 1.40 -10.18
N ILE A 207 -9.05 1.85 -8.96
CA ILE A 207 -7.77 2.41 -8.57
C ILE A 207 -6.90 1.26 -8.05
N SER A 208 -5.92 0.83 -8.86
CA SER A 208 -4.97 -0.21 -8.52
C SER A 208 -3.79 0.39 -7.78
N ASP A 209 -3.76 0.22 -6.45
CA ASP A 209 -2.65 0.65 -5.57
C ASP A 209 -1.58 -0.44 -5.54
N GLU A 210 -0.44 -0.23 -6.25
CA GLU A 210 0.55 -1.25 -6.59
C GLU A 210 1.96 -1.01 -6.00
N PRO A 211 2.15 -0.51 -4.77
CA PRO A 211 3.50 -0.26 -4.24
C PRO A 211 4.28 -1.54 -3.96
N TYR A 212 3.59 -2.69 -3.85
CA TYR A 212 4.19 -3.99 -3.54
C TYR A 212 4.25 -4.93 -4.75
N LYS A 213 3.94 -4.48 -5.96
CA LYS A 213 3.79 -5.30 -7.17
C LYS A 213 4.93 -6.30 -7.39
N TYR A 214 6.16 -5.87 -7.12
CA TYR A 214 7.35 -6.70 -7.32
C TYR A 214 7.74 -7.55 -6.10
N PHE A 215 7.04 -7.42 -4.97
CA PHE A 215 7.25 -8.28 -3.81
C PHE A 215 6.37 -9.52 -3.92
N VAL A 216 6.83 -10.51 -4.68
CA VAL A 216 6.12 -11.76 -4.96
C VAL A 216 7.04 -12.94 -4.67
N TYR A 217 6.52 -13.98 -4.05
CA TYR A 217 7.31 -15.11 -3.56
C TYR A 217 6.86 -16.42 -4.18
N ASP A 218 7.77 -17.42 -4.19
CA ASP A 218 7.48 -18.82 -4.52
C ASP A 218 6.87 -19.03 -5.90
N GLY A 219 7.28 -18.22 -6.88
CA GLY A 219 6.77 -18.31 -8.24
C GLY A 219 5.34 -17.82 -8.44
N ALA A 220 4.73 -17.21 -7.41
CA ALA A 220 3.45 -16.54 -7.58
C ALA A 220 3.57 -15.39 -8.60
N LYS A 221 2.47 -15.07 -9.27
CA LYS A 221 2.40 -13.97 -10.22
C LYS A 221 1.39 -12.93 -9.73
N CYS A 222 1.77 -11.66 -9.77
CA CYS A 222 0.86 -10.55 -9.59
C CYS A 222 0.40 -10.10 -10.99
N PRO A 223 -0.88 -10.32 -11.37
CA PRO A 223 -1.38 -9.92 -12.68
C PRO A 223 -1.29 -8.41 -12.89
N GLU A 224 -1.18 -8.02 -14.17
CA GLU A 224 -1.31 -6.62 -14.58
C GLU A 224 -2.78 -6.22 -14.52
N THR A 225 -3.21 -5.52 -13.46
CA THR A 225 -4.61 -5.13 -13.27
C THR A 225 -5.16 -4.39 -14.49
N ALA A 226 -4.37 -3.48 -15.08
CA ALA A 226 -4.77 -2.72 -16.25
C ALA A 226 -4.96 -3.58 -17.51
N SER A 227 -4.34 -4.76 -17.61
CA SER A 227 -4.57 -5.67 -18.74
C SER A 227 -5.92 -6.36 -18.67
N VAL A 228 -6.49 -6.52 -17.48
CA VAL A 228 -7.77 -7.18 -17.25
C VAL A 228 -8.90 -6.16 -17.11
N ILE A 229 -8.76 -5.22 -16.18
CA ILE A 229 -9.77 -4.20 -15.86
C ILE A 229 -9.71 -3.04 -16.87
N THR A 230 -10.83 -2.73 -17.51
CA THR A 230 -10.92 -1.66 -18.53
C THR A 230 -10.74 -0.28 -17.91
N ASN A 231 -11.54 0.06 -16.91
CA ASN A 231 -11.51 1.36 -16.23
C ASN A 231 -10.45 1.38 -15.12
N CYS A 232 -9.20 1.04 -15.44
CA CYS A 232 -8.12 0.92 -14.46
C CYS A 232 -7.25 2.19 -14.41
N ILE A 233 -6.97 2.63 -13.19
CA ILE A 233 -6.01 3.69 -12.89
C ILE A 233 -4.95 3.10 -11.96
N ILE A 234 -3.70 3.05 -12.39
CA ILE A 234 -2.59 2.55 -11.58
C ILE A 234 -2.04 3.68 -10.72
N ALA A 235 -1.96 3.47 -9.42
CA ALA A 235 -1.26 4.35 -8.48
C ALA A 235 -0.11 3.57 -7.84
N THR A 236 1.12 4.04 -7.99
CA THR A 236 2.29 3.32 -7.47
C THR A 236 3.45 4.26 -7.12
N SER A 237 4.52 3.69 -6.58
CA SER A 237 5.73 4.45 -6.23
C SER A 237 6.96 3.54 -6.13
N TRP A 238 8.13 4.14 -6.18
CA TRP A 238 9.40 3.46 -5.89
C TRP A 238 9.72 3.37 -4.39
N SER A 239 8.79 3.81 -3.52
CA SER A 239 8.95 3.79 -2.06
C SER A 239 9.32 2.42 -1.51
N LYS A 240 8.79 1.34 -2.10
CA LYS A 240 9.04 -0.02 -1.63
C LYS A 240 10.03 -0.76 -2.53
N THR A 241 9.83 -0.71 -3.84
CA THR A 241 10.65 -1.42 -4.82
C THR A 241 12.12 -1.01 -4.77
N TRP A 242 12.39 0.29 -4.62
CA TRP A 242 13.73 0.84 -4.54
C TRP A 242 14.10 1.41 -3.17
N ALA A 243 13.31 1.12 -2.13
CA ALA A 243 13.52 1.65 -0.78
C ALA A 243 13.62 3.20 -0.72
N LEU A 244 12.90 3.91 -1.59
CA LEU A 244 12.91 5.37 -1.72
C LEU A 244 11.71 6.04 -1.03
N ALA A 245 11.28 5.51 0.13
CA ALA A 245 10.08 6.02 0.80
C ALA A 245 10.20 7.49 1.21
N GLY A 246 11.39 7.95 1.59
CA GLY A 246 11.69 9.34 1.95
C GLY A 246 11.73 10.29 0.75
N GLU A 247 11.97 9.79 -0.46
CA GLU A 247 12.17 10.59 -1.66
C GLU A 247 10.88 11.02 -2.34
N ARG A 248 9.75 10.46 -1.91
CA ARG A 248 8.41 10.84 -2.37
C ARG A 248 8.23 10.78 -3.89
N ILE A 249 8.69 9.73 -4.55
CA ILE A 249 8.59 9.55 -6.00
C ILE A 249 7.66 8.39 -6.37
N GLY A 250 6.71 8.67 -7.25
CA GLY A 250 5.71 7.74 -7.75
C GLY A 250 5.05 8.24 -9.03
N TYR A 251 4.03 7.54 -9.47
CA TYR A 251 3.23 7.95 -10.61
C TYR A 251 1.79 7.44 -10.53
N LEU A 252 0.93 8.13 -11.26
CA LEU A 252 -0.41 7.74 -11.66
C LEU A 252 -0.37 7.37 -13.13
N ALA A 253 -0.96 6.24 -13.52
CA ALA A 253 -1.13 5.89 -14.93
C ALA A 253 -2.60 5.58 -15.21
N ILE A 254 -3.16 6.23 -16.22
CA ILE A 254 -4.55 6.10 -16.65
C ILE A 254 -4.58 5.11 -17.81
N SER A 255 -5.37 4.04 -17.69
CA SER A 255 -5.48 3.05 -18.75
C SER A 255 -5.96 3.70 -20.06
N PRO A 256 -5.27 3.46 -21.19
CA PRO A 256 -5.70 3.94 -22.50
C PRO A 256 -7.04 3.33 -22.96
N ARG A 257 -7.59 2.36 -22.23
CA ARG A 257 -8.90 1.76 -22.49
C ARG A 257 -10.06 2.55 -21.87
N ILE A 258 -9.77 3.53 -21.00
CA ILE A 258 -10.80 4.42 -20.46
C ILE A 258 -11.27 5.36 -21.58
N PRO A 259 -12.58 5.42 -21.89
CA PRO A 259 -13.08 6.22 -23.02
C PRO A 259 -12.72 7.71 -22.96
N GLU A 260 -12.60 8.27 -21.75
CA GLU A 260 -12.25 9.68 -21.51
C GLU A 260 -10.88 9.82 -20.84
N ALA A 261 -9.91 8.98 -21.20
CA ALA A 261 -8.58 8.94 -20.58
C ALA A 261 -7.89 10.31 -20.60
N ASP A 262 -7.94 11.02 -21.72
CA ASP A 262 -7.34 12.36 -21.87
C ASP A 262 -7.97 13.39 -20.91
N ALA A 263 -9.31 13.42 -20.84
CA ALA A 263 -10.02 14.34 -19.94
C ALA A 263 -9.68 14.05 -18.47
N LEU A 264 -9.62 12.76 -18.10
CA LEU A 264 -9.21 12.34 -16.76
C LEU A 264 -7.75 12.70 -16.48
N GLY A 265 -6.84 12.54 -17.46
CA GLY A 265 -5.44 12.96 -17.36
C GLY A 265 -5.27 14.45 -17.10
N HIS A 266 -6.01 15.29 -17.82
CA HIS A 266 -6.05 16.72 -17.59
C HIS A 266 -6.59 17.08 -16.20
N ALA A 267 -7.69 16.43 -15.78
CA ALA A 267 -8.26 16.63 -14.45
C ALA A 267 -7.26 16.22 -13.33
N CYS A 268 -6.60 15.09 -13.46
CA CYS A 268 -5.57 14.65 -12.51
C CYS A 268 -4.37 15.60 -12.48
N THR A 269 -3.91 16.10 -13.63
CA THR A 269 -2.85 17.11 -13.70
C THR A 269 -3.23 18.39 -12.99
N PHE A 270 -4.48 18.85 -13.18
CA PHE A 270 -5.03 20.02 -12.50
C PHE A 270 -5.12 19.81 -10.99
N THR A 271 -5.66 18.68 -10.55
CA THR A 271 -5.80 18.38 -9.11
C THR A 271 -4.45 18.19 -8.42
N ASN A 272 -3.46 17.55 -9.06
CA ASN A 272 -2.09 17.47 -8.55
C ASN A 272 -1.49 18.84 -8.24
N ARG A 273 -1.71 19.80 -9.16
CA ARG A 273 -1.26 21.18 -8.96
C ARG A 273 -2.01 21.87 -7.83
N THR A 274 -3.35 21.80 -7.83
CA THR A 274 -4.19 22.56 -6.88
C THR A 274 -4.20 21.98 -5.47
N LEU A 275 -3.82 20.72 -5.29
CA LEU A 275 -3.54 20.12 -3.99
C LEU A 275 -2.20 20.60 -3.39
N GLY A 276 -1.41 21.37 -4.14
CA GLY A 276 -0.13 21.90 -3.69
C GLY A 276 1.05 20.96 -3.92
N PHE A 277 0.86 19.79 -4.54
CA PHE A 277 1.95 18.89 -4.90
C PHE A 277 2.81 19.46 -6.03
N ILE A 278 2.17 20.12 -7.00
CA ILE A 278 2.75 20.79 -8.16
C ILE A 278 3.54 19.83 -9.06
N ASN A 279 4.70 19.35 -8.57
CA ASN A 279 5.55 18.38 -9.25
C ASN A 279 6.11 17.34 -8.26
N ALA A 280 6.37 16.14 -8.72
CA ALA A 280 7.22 15.19 -8.02
C ALA A 280 8.69 15.70 -8.02
N PRO A 281 9.55 15.24 -7.09
CA PRO A 281 10.93 15.70 -6.98
C PRO A 281 11.73 15.55 -8.27
N ALA A 282 12.30 16.65 -8.77
CA ALA A 282 12.89 16.75 -10.11
C ALA A 282 14.00 15.72 -10.37
N VAL A 283 14.99 15.64 -9.49
CA VAL A 283 16.13 14.73 -9.67
C VAL A 283 15.67 13.28 -9.64
N TRP A 284 14.74 12.94 -8.72
CA TRP A 284 14.24 11.56 -8.64
C TRP A 284 13.40 11.15 -9.83
N GLN A 285 12.70 12.08 -10.48
CA GLN A 285 12.06 11.77 -11.77
C GLN A 285 13.10 11.34 -12.81
N LEU A 286 14.22 12.07 -12.94
CA LEU A 286 15.29 11.73 -13.87
C LEU A 286 15.93 10.38 -13.51
N VAL A 287 16.16 10.11 -12.22
CA VAL A 287 16.66 8.83 -11.74
C VAL A 287 15.74 7.69 -12.17
N THR A 288 14.41 7.83 -12.03
CA THR A 288 13.47 6.75 -12.39
C THR A 288 13.43 6.44 -13.88
N ALA A 289 13.78 7.39 -14.73
CA ALA A 289 13.83 7.20 -16.17
C ALA A 289 15.17 6.65 -16.67
N GLU A 290 16.28 7.00 -16.00
CA GLU A 290 17.64 6.73 -16.47
C GLU A 290 18.35 5.60 -15.69
N ALA A 291 17.87 5.24 -14.50
CA ALA A 291 18.44 4.13 -13.73
C ALA A 291 18.04 2.77 -14.34
N PRO A 292 18.88 1.74 -14.15
CA PRO A 292 18.51 0.37 -14.50
C PRO A 292 17.20 -0.06 -13.83
N GLU A 293 16.44 -0.92 -14.50
CA GLU A 293 15.27 -1.56 -13.91
C GLU A 293 15.72 -2.64 -12.92
N GLU A 294 15.95 -2.24 -11.68
CA GLU A 294 16.34 -3.16 -10.61
C GLU A 294 15.13 -3.55 -9.76
N LEU A 295 15.08 -4.83 -9.42
CA LEU A 295 14.05 -5.39 -8.53
C LEU A 295 14.51 -5.34 -7.08
N PRO A 296 13.59 -5.36 -6.10
CA PRO A 296 13.94 -5.44 -4.68
C PRO A 296 14.65 -6.77 -4.39
N ASN A 297 15.45 -6.80 -3.33
CA ASN A 297 16.10 -8.03 -2.89
C ASN A 297 15.08 -9.01 -2.27
N LEU A 298 14.36 -9.72 -3.13
CA LEU A 298 13.31 -10.67 -2.71
C LEU A 298 13.84 -11.82 -1.85
N VAL A 299 15.11 -12.19 -2.00
CA VAL A 299 15.70 -13.30 -1.22
C VAL A 299 15.65 -12.98 0.26
N VAL A 300 16.10 -11.78 0.64
CA VAL A 300 16.12 -11.34 2.05
C VAL A 300 14.70 -11.30 2.64
N TYR A 301 13.73 -10.75 1.90
CA TYR A 301 12.35 -10.68 2.39
C TYR A 301 11.68 -12.05 2.46
N ARG A 302 11.96 -12.96 1.53
CA ARG A 302 11.49 -14.34 1.56
C ARG A 302 12.05 -15.10 2.78
N GLU A 303 13.34 -14.98 3.05
CA GLU A 303 13.98 -15.60 4.22
C GLU A 303 13.38 -15.09 5.53
N LYS A 304 13.16 -13.78 5.67
CA LYS A 304 12.49 -13.17 6.84
C LYS A 304 11.06 -13.68 6.99
N ARG A 305 10.30 -13.76 5.87
CA ARG A 305 8.94 -14.29 5.85
C ARG A 305 8.91 -15.74 6.33
N ASP A 306 9.75 -16.57 5.75
CA ASP A 306 9.80 -18.01 6.06
C ASP A 306 10.20 -18.23 7.51
N LEU A 307 11.25 -17.55 7.98
CA LEU A 307 11.68 -17.59 9.37
C LEU A 307 10.53 -17.22 10.32
N MET A 308 9.86 -16.10 10.10
CA MET A 308 8.76 -15.64 10.96
C MET A 308 7.60 -16.62 10.92
N CYS A 309 7.11 -16.98 9.73
CA CYS A 309 5.94 -17.84 9.59
C CYS A 309 6.18 -19.24 10.14
N ASP A 310 7.31 -19.87 9.81
CA ASP A 310 7.61 -21.23 10.23
C ASP A 310 7.88 -21.30 11.75
N SER A 311 8.47 -20.24 12.33
CA SER A 311 8.67 -20.17 13.78
C SER A 311 7.36 -19.94 14.54
N LEU A 312 6.50 -19.06 14.08
CA LEU A 312 5.18 -18.84 14.69
C LEU A 312 4.31 -20.11 14.61
N ALA A 313 4.35 -20.81 13.48
CA ALA A 313 3.64 -22.10 13.35
C ALA A 313 4.16 -23.15 14.35
N ARG A 314 5.49 -23.25 14.53
CA ARG A 314 6.09 -24.15 15.53
C ARG A 314 5.73 -23.77 16.97
N ILE A 315 5.56 -22.49 17.26
CA ILE A 315 5.07 -21.99 18.56
C ILE A 315 3.60 -22.39 18.79
N GLY A 316 2.83 -22.60 17.71
CA GLY A 316 1.43 -23.04 17.77
C GLY A 316 0.42 -21.98 17.36
N TYR A 317 0.85 -20.96 16.61
CA TYR A 317 -0.05 -20.00 15.96
C TYR A 317 -0.62 -20.59 14.66
N GLU A 318 -1.84 -20.17 14.31
CA GLU A 318 -2.39 -20.38 12.97
C GLU A 318 -1.79 -19.30 12.03
N VAL A 319 -0.90 -19.73 11.13
CA VAL A 319 -0.16 -18.84 10.25
C VAL A 319 -0.52 -19.10 8.80
N ARG A 320 -0.97 -18.06 8.10
CA ARG A 320 -1.06 -18.07 6.66
C ARG A 320 0.17 -17.37 6.07
N LYS A 321 0.99 -18.12 5.34
CA LYS A 321 2.21 -17.59 4.72
C LYS A 321 1.81 -16.66 3.56
N PRO A 322 2.21 -15.36 3.55
CA PRO A 322 1.85 -14.42 2.50
C PRO A 322 2.54 -14.77 1.17
N LYS A 323 1.82 -14.57 0.06
CA LYS A 323 2.35 -14.77 -1.30
C LYS A 323 3.08 -13.52 -1.83
N GLY A 324 2.82 -12.36 -1.23
CA GLY A 324 3.40 -11.08 -1.64
C GLY A 324 3.53 -10.08 -0.51
N ALA A 325 3.99 -8.87 -0.83
CA ALA A 325 4.33 -7.80 0.09
C ALA A 325 5.36 -8.26 1.15
N PHE A 326 5.53 -7.52 2.22
CA PHE A 326 6.44 -7.88 3.31
C PHE A 326 5.75 -7.80 4.68
N TYR A 327 4.48 -8.27 4.71
CA TYR A 327 3.69 -8.33 5.93
C TYR A 327 3.22 -9.76 6.20
N VAL A 328 3.13 -10.10 7.49
CA VAL A 328 2.40 -11.27 7.96
C VAL A 328 1.17 -10.79 8.70
N PHE A 329 -0.01 -11.22 8.27
CA PHE A 329 -1.28 -10.93 8.91
C PHE A 329 -1.67 -12.14 9.74
N LEU A 330 -1.20 -12.14 10.99
CA LEU A 330 -1.29 -13.26 11.92
C LEU A 330 -2.64 -13.28 12.60
N LYS A 331 -3.34 -14.41 12.54
CA LYS A 331 -4.57 -14.64 13.31
C LYS A 331 -4.25 -14.67 14.80
N THR A 332 -5.03 -13.93 15.59
CA THR A 332 -4.84 -13.90 17.04
C THR A 332 -5.46 -15.12 17.70
N PRO A 333 -4.88 -15.63 18.80
CA PRO A 333 -5.42 -16.80 19.50
C PRO A 333 -6.74 -16.49 20.26
N ILE A 334 -7.09 -15.22 20.39
CA ILE A 334 -8.35 -14.73 20.97
C ILE A 334 -8.99 -13.72 19.99
N PRO A 335 -10.34 -13.62 19.95
CA PRO A 335 -11.04 -12.70 19.04
C PRO A 335 -10.71 -11.22 19.25
N ASP A 336 -10.40 -10.80 20.48
CA ASP A 336 -10.00 -9.42 20.82
C ASP A 336 -8.53 -9.19 20.46
N ASP A 337 -8.30 -8.68 19.24
CA ASP A 337 -6.96 -8.35 18.72
C ASP A 337 -6.30 -7.20 19.49
N LEU A 338 -7.09 -6.30 20.10
CA LEU A 338 -6.56 -5.22 20.94
C LEU A 338 -6.02 -5.76 22.26
N ALA A 339 -6.74 -6.69 22.91
CA ALA A 339 -6.25 -7.36 24.10
C ALA A 339 -5.00 -8.18 23.81
N PHE A 340 -4.97 -8.90 22.67
CA PHE A 340 -3.79 -9.65 22.25
C PHE A 340 -2.60 -8.73 21.94
N THR A 341 -2.82 -7.60 21.27
CA THR A 341 -1.78 -6.60 21.02
C THR A 341 -1.18 -6.09 22.33
N ARG A 342 -2.00 -5.81 23.35
CA ARG A 342 -1.51 -5.42 24.69
C ARG A 342 -0.66 -6.52 25.36
N ASN A 343 -1.02 -7.80 25.19
CA ASN A 343 -0.22 -8.92 25.72
C ASN A 343 1.16 -8.99 25.03
N LEU A 344 1.21 -8.83 23.70
CA LEU A 344 2.48 -8.76 22.96
C LEU A 344 3.31 -7.56 23.42
N GLN A 345 2.71 -6.40 23.55
CA GLN A 345 3.34 -5.17 23.99
C GLN A 345 3.94 -5.29 25.40
N ALA A 346 3.22 -5.93 26.33
CA ALA A 346 3.75 -6.25 27.66
C ALA A 346 4.98 -7.15 27.61
N SER A 347 5.11 -7.96 26.55
CA SER A 347 6.27 -8.82 26.27
C SER A 347 7.36 -8.15 25.42
N GLY A 348 7.23 -6.84 25.11
CA GLY A 348 8.20 -6.09 24.34
C GLY A 348 8.02 -6.20 22.80
N VAL A 349 6.92 -6.75 22.31
CA VAL A 349 6.63 -6.86 20.87
C VAL A 349 5.56 -5.85 20.47
N LEU A 350 5.87 -5.00 19.49
CA LEU A 350 4.95 -4.02 18.93
C LEU A 350 4.42 -4.49 17.59
N VAL A 351 3.11 -4.53 17.45
CA VAL A 351 2.38 -4.94 16.24
C VAL A 351 1.21 -3.99 15.99
N VAL A 352 0.62 -4.04 14.82
CA VAL A 352 -0.60 -3.26 14.52
C VAL A 352 -1.81 -4.19 14.57
N PRO A 353 -2.83 -3.90 15.39
CA PRO A 353 -4.04 -4.72 15.48
C PRO A 353 -4.83 -4.71 14.17
N GLY A 354 -5.46 -5.83 13.84
CA GLY A 354 -6.22 -6.03 12.61
C GLY A 354 -7.47 -5.15 12.53
N SER A 355 -8.06 -4.80 13.68
CA SER A 355 -9.15 -3.82 13.76
C SER A 355 -8.78 -2.47 13.15
N GLY A 356 -7.50 -2.08 13.19
CA GLY A 356 -6.99 -0.89 12.50
C GLY A 356 -7.03 -0.99 10.97
N PHE A 357 -7.15 -2.19 10.41
CA PHE A 357 -7.31 -2.48 8.98
C PHE A 357 -8.74 -2.90 8.63
N GLY A 358 -9.69 -2.74 9.54
CA GLY A 358 -11.08 -3.16 9.37
C GLY A 358 -11.34 -4.65 9.63
N ARG A 359 -10.37 -5.43 10.12
CA ARG A 359 -10.51 -6.89 10.33
C ARG A 359 -10.01 -7.30 11.71
N SER A 360 -10.91 -7.38 12.69
CA SER A 360 -10.58 -7.87 14.04
C SER A 360 -10.13 -9.35 14.03
N GLY A 361 -9.47 -9.77 15.12
CA GLY A 361 -8.98 -11.14 15.28
C GLY A 361 -7.64 -11.41 14.57
N TYR A 362 -6.92 -10.36 14.17
CA TYR A 362 -5.61 -10.44 13.53
C TYR A 362 -4.66 -9.39 14.08
N VAL A 363 -3.35 -9.58 13.82
CA VAL A 363 -2.33 -8.54 13.98
C VAL A 363 -1.41 -8.53 12.76
N ARG A 364 -0.97 -7.33 12.33
CA ARG A 364 0.00 -7.20 11.26
C ARG A 364 1.42 -7.10 11.81
N LEU A 365 2.31 -7.91 11.24
CA LEU A 365 3.76 -7.90 11.47
C LEU A 365 4.44 -7.40 10.19
N SER A 366 5.28 -6.38 10.28
CA SER A 366 6.13 -5.95 9.17
C SER A 366 7.47 -6.69 9.21
N LEU A 367 7.89 -7.22 8.06
CA LEU A 367 9.16 -7.94 7.90
C LEU A 367 10.32 -6.99 7.56
N THR A 368 10.11 -5.68 7.63
CA THR A 368 11.13 -4.65 7.40
C THR A 368 11.98 -4.41 8.66
N VAL A 369 12.43 -5.49 9.26
CA VAL A 369 13.28 -5.50 10.45
C VAL A 369 14.51 -6.38 10.20
N PRO A 370 15.60 -6.21 10.97
CA PRO A 370 16.73 -7.13 10.92
C PRO A 370 16.31 -8.57 11.24
N HIS A 371 16.99 -9.54 10.63
CA HIS A 371 16.77 -10.97 10.88
C HIS A 371 16.85 -11.34 12.38
N ASP A 372 17.85 -10.78 13.08
CA ASP A 372 18.05 -10.98 14.52
C ASP A 372 16.85 -10.51 15.36
N THR A 373 16.18 -9.42 14.96
CA THR A 373 14.96 -8.94 15.62
C THR A 373 13.86 -10.00 15.59
N ILE A 374 13.71 -10.70 14.46
CA ILE A 374 12.73 -11.80 14.34
C ILE A 374 13.09 -12.91 15.33
N VAL A 375 14.32 -13.41 15.30
CA VAL A 375 14.78 -14.51 16.17
C VAL A 375 14.58 -14.18 17.65
N ARG A 376 15.01 -13.01 18.07
CA ARG A 376 14.94 -12.57 19.48
C ARG A 376 13.52 -12.29 19.96
N SER A 377 12.59 -12.00 19.06
CA SER A 377 11.17 -11.78 19.42
C SER A 377 10.40 -13.07 19.70
N LEU A 378 10.83 -14.23 19.20
CA LEU A 378 10.08 -15.49 19.26
C LEU A 378 9.70 -15.94 20.67
N PRO A 379 10.57 -15.83 21.71
CA PRO A 379 10.18 -16.14 23.07
C PRO A 379 9.04 -15.28 23.61
N ALA A 380 8.94 -14.03 23.16
CA ALA A 380 7.85 -13.13 23.56
C ALA A 380 6.52 -13.54 22.90
N PHE A 381 6.54 -14.00 21.63
CA PHE A 381 5.36 -14.57 20.99
C PHE A 381 4.90 -15.85 21.70
N ALA A 382 5.82 -16.74 22.10
CA ALA A 382 5.48 -17.96 22.85
C ALA A 382 4.76 -17.61 24.17
N ARG A 383 5.31 -16.68 24.97
CA ARG A 383 4.68 -16.22 26.20
C ARG A 383 3.30 -15.59 25.98
N ALA A 384 3.15 -14.77 24.93
CA ALA A 384 1.88 -14.13 24.62
C ALA A 384 0.79 -15.15 24.25
N LEU A 385 1.15 -16.24 23.57
CA LEU A 385 0.23 -17.33 23.25
C LEU A 385 -0.20 -18.09 24.51
N GLU A 386 0.72 -18.40 25.42
CA GLU A 386 0.42 -19.05 26.69
C GLU A 386 -0.55 -18.23 27.53
N ILE A 387 -0.30 -16.91 27.66
CA ILE A 387 -1.19 -15.97 28.37
C ILE A 387 -2.59 -15.93 27.74
N ALA A 388 -2.66 -15.93 26.40
CA ALA A 388 -3.93 -15.90 25.70
C ALA A 388 -4.73 -17.20 25.91
N LYS A 389 -4.07 -18.36 25.85
CA LYS A 389 -4.71 -19.67 26.11
C LYS A 389 -5.21 -19.78 27.55
N ALA A 390 -4.43 -19.34 28.52
CA ALA A 390 -4.82 -19.37 29.93
C ALA A 390 -6.05 -18.49 30.22
N LYS A 391 -6.21 -17.36 29.53
CA LYS A 391 -7.37 -16.47 29.65
C LYS A 391 -8.60 -16.89 28.84
N GLY A 392 -8.41 -17.70 27.79
CA GLY A 392 -9.52 -18.22 26.95
C GLY A 392 -10.09 -19.55 27.46
N SER A 393 -9.55 -20.10 28.55
CA SER A 393 -10.01 -21.35 29.19
C SER A 393 -10.94 -21.10 30.38
N VAL A 394 -11.45 -19.88 30.55
CA VAL A 394 -12.41 -19.51 31.61
C VAL A 394 -13.76 -19.18 30.99
#